data_edf8f87fd4fc9120b3d533685854fa50
#
_entry.id   edf8f87fd4fc9120b3d533685854fa50
#
_cell.length_a   1.000
_cell.length_b   1.000
_cell.length_c   1.000
_cell.angle_alpha   90.00
_cell.angle_beta   90.00
_cell.angle_gamma   90.00
#
_symmetry.space_group_name_H-M   'P 1'
#
loop_
_entity.id
_entity.type
_entity.pdbx_description
1 polymer ?
#
loop_
_entity_poly.entity_id
_entity_poly.type
_entity_poly.pdbx_seq_one_letter_code
_entity_poly.pdbx_strand_id
1 'polypeptide(L)'
;MGELAGVARFSAIEHGLTQRESEVMVLLVRGKARRAICEELMVSPDTVKTHVRAVYRKFDVHSQQELIDYVVRERESLAPDDSERLLGT
;
A
#
# COMPACT_ATOMS: atom_id res chain seq x y z
N MET A 1 3.54 -6.28 -10.89
CA MET A 1 2.26 -6.45 -10.52
C MET A 1 2.10 -7.03 -9.20
N GLY A 2 2.17 -8.33 -9.06
CA GLY A 2 1.98 -8.96 -7.80
C GLY A 2 2.99 -8.53 -6.77
N GLU A 3 4.16 -8.15 -7.23
CA GLU A 3 5.18 -7.81 -6.30
C GLU A 3 4.90 -6.51 -5.56
N LEU A 4 4.27 -5.54 -6.21
CA LEU A 4 3.94 -4.31 -5.53
C LEU A 4 2.85 -4.55 -4.48
N ALA A 5 1.87 -5.38 -4.81
CA ALA A 5 0.84 -5.74 -3.84
C ALA A 5 1.43 -6.47 -2.65
N GLY A 6 2.40 -7.35 -2.91
CA GLY A 6 3.06 -8.07 -1.82
C GLY A 6 3.83 -7.13 -0.90
N VAL A 7 4.54 -6.17 -1.48
CA VAL A 7 5.25 -5.20 -0.69
C VAL A 7 4.28 -4.35 0.11
N ALA A 8 3.15 -3.98 -0.50
CA ALA A 8 2.15 -3.20 0.22
C ALA A 8 1.64 -3.96 1.44
N ARG A 9 1.37 -5.25 1.29
CA ARG A 9 0.90 -6.04 2.42
C ARG A 9 1.93 -6.15 3.52
N PHE A 10 3.19 -6.31 3.15
CA PHE A 10 4.26 -6.37 4.11
C PHE A 10 4.37 -5.04 4.88
N SER A 11 4.34 -3.94 4.16
CA SER A 11 4.39 -2.63 4.80
C SER A 11 3.18 -2.38 5.67
N ALA A 12 2.02 -2.88 5.25
CA ALA A 12 0.81 -2.71 6.05
C ALA A 12 0.97 -3.38 7.41
N ILE A 13 1.54 -4.57 7.44
CA ILE A 13 1.76 -5.26 8.69
C ILE A 13 2.72 -4.47 9.56
N GLU A 14 3.77 -3.94 8.98
CA GLU A 14 4.75 -3.19 9.74
C GLU A 14 4.18 -1.91 10.30
N HIS A 15 3.21 -1.32 9.63
CA HIS A 15 2.61 -0.08 10.09
C HIS A 15 1.35 -0.30 10.91
N GLY A 16 1.07 -1.56 11.26
CA GLY A 16 -0.04 -1.84 12.15
C GLY A 16 -1.42 -1.65 11.56
N LEU A 17 -1.56 -1.87 10.26
CA LEU A 17 -2.87 -1.78 9.64
C LEU A 17 -3.72 -2.98 10.01
N THR A 18 -5.03 -2.74 10.16
CA THR A 18 -5.95 -3.84 10.30
C THR A 18 -6.09 -4.54 8.95
N GLN A 19 -6.71 -5.72 8.96
CA GLN A 19 -6.88 -6.46 7.73
C GLN A 19 -7.65 -5.65 6.69
N ARG A 20 -8.73 -5.02 7.09
CA ARG A 20 -9.53 -4.23 6.15
C ARG A 20 -8.75 -3.02 5.64
N GLU A 21 -8.01 -2.38 6.51
CA GLU A 21 -7.16 -1.28 6.09
C GLU A 21 -6.11 -1.74 5.10
N SER A 22 -5.56 -2.92 5.33
CA SER A 22 -4.57 -3.48 4.41
C SER A 22 -5.17 -3.74 3.04
N GLU A 23 -6.40 -4.26 2.99
CA GLU A 23 -7.09 -4.49 1.73
C GLU A 23 -7.28 -3.18 0.97
N VAL A 24 -7.70 -2.15 1.69
CA VAL A 24 -7.87 -0.85 1.07
C VAL A 24 -6.54 -0.32 0.56
N MET A 25 -5.49 -0.48 1.34
CA MET A 25 -4.17 -0.01 0.94
C MET A 25 -3.69 -0.68 -0.34
N VAL A 26 -3.88 -1.98 -0.46
CA VAL A 26 -3.46 -2.69 -1.66
C VAL A 26 -4.15 -2.11 -2.90
N LEU A 27 -5.45 -1.83 -2.78
CA LEU A 27 -6.18 -1.27 -3.91
C LEU A 27 -5.73 0.15 -4.23
N LEU A 28 -5.43 0.93 -3.20
CA LEU A 28 -4.90 2.27 -3.41
C LEU A 28 -3.57 2.22 -4.15
N VAL A 29 -2.70 1.30 -3.77
CA VAL A 29 -1.39 1.16 -4.39
C VAL A 29 -1.53 0.73 -5.84
N ARG A 30 -2.60 0.01 -6.17
CA ARG A 30 -2.88 -0.37 -7.54
C ARG A 30 -3.47 0.78 -8.35
N GLY A 31 -3.66 1.93 -7.74
CA GLY A 31 -4.20 3.09 -8.44
C GLY A 31 -5.70 3.14 -8.52
N LYS A 32 -6.40 2.34 -7.72
CA LYS A 32 -7.85 2.32 -7.77
C LYS A 32 -8.44 3.57 -7.15
N ALA A 33 -9.51 4.08 -7.77
CA ALA A 33 -10.24 5.19 -7.20
C ALA A 33 -11.10 4.67 -6.05
N ARG A 34 -11.49 5.58 -5.16
CA ARG A 34 -12.28 5.20 -3.99
C ARG A 34 -13.57 4.52 -4.37
N ARG A 35 -14.19 4.96 -5.45
CA ARG A 35 -15.42 4.34 -5.90
C ARG A 35 -15.22 2.88 -6.26
N ALA A 36 -14.13 2.59 -6.96
CA ALA A 36 -13.82 1.22 -7.31
C ALA A 36 -13.53 0.38 -6.07
N ILE A 37 -12.90 0.98 -5.07
CA ILE A 37 -12.63 0.28 -3.83
C ILE A 37 -13.94 -0.06 -3.12
N CYS A 38 -14.88 0.88 -3.10
CA CYS A 38 -16.19 0.60 -2.52
C CYS A 38 -16.84 -0.60 -3.18
N GLU A 39 -16.79 -0.64 -4.50
CA GLU A 39 -17.43 -1.72 -5.23
C GLU A 39 -16.71 -3.03 -5.02
N GLU A 40 -15.41 -3.00 -5.04
CA GLU A 40 -14.64 -4.23 -4.91
C GLU A 40 -14.77 -4.85 -3.53
N LEU A 41 -14.76 -4.03 -2.50
CA LEU A 41 -14.85 -4.53 -1.12
C LEU A 41 -16.28 -4.57 -0.61
N MET A 42 -17.23 -4.07 -1.40
CA MET A 42 -18.63 -4.07 -1.05
C MET A 42 -18.88 -3.34 0.26
N VAL A 43 -18.31 -2.15 0.36
CA VAL A 43 -18.47 -1.31 1.54
C VAL A 43 -18.93 0.07 1.10
N SER A 44 -19.44 0.84 2.05
CA SER A 44 -19.96 2.18 1.77
C SER A 44 -18.83 3.16 1.54
N PRO A 45 -19.11 4.27 0.86
CA PRO A 45 -18.10 5.32 0.68
C PRO A 45 -17.58 5.86 2.01
N ASP A 46 -18.42 5.97 3.02
CA ASP A 46 -17.97 6.46 4.32
C ASP A 46 -16.98 5.49 4.95
N THR A 47 -17.22 4.20 4.80
CA THR A 47 -16.31 3.21 5.33
C THR A 47 -14.96 3.28 4.63
N VAL A 48 -14.98 3.41 3.30
CA VAL A 48 -13.72 3.54 2.56
C VAL A 48 -12.99 4.80 2.99
N LYS A 49 -13.71 5.90 3.13
CA LYS A 49 -13.10 7.15 3.56
C LYS A 49 -12.39 6.99 4.90
N THR A 50 -13.05 6.32 5.84
CA THR A 50 -12.46 6.09 7.15
C THR A 50 -11.19 5.25 7.05
N HIS A 51 -11.24 4.19 6.26
CA HIS A 51 -10.07 3.33 6.10
C HIS A 51 -8.94 4.05 5.39
N VAL A 52 -9.25 4.84 4.37
CA VAL A 52 -8.22 5.57 3.65
C VAL A 52 -7.53 6.55 4.60
N ARG A 53 -8.31 7.24 5.42
CA ARG A 53 -7.72 8.16 6.39
C ARG A 53 -6.80 7.45 7.36
N ALA A 54 -7.22 6.28 7.82
CA ALA A 54 -6.40 5.51 8.75
C ALA A 54 -5.10 5.06 8.10
N VAL A 55 -5.18 4.60 6.85
CA VAL A 55 -3.99 4.18 6.12
C VAL A 55 -3.04 5.35 5.95
N TYR A 56 -3.56 6.49 5.52
CA TYR A 56 -2.71 7.66 5.30
C TYR A 56 -2.05 8.09 6.60
N ARG A 57 -2.81 8.08 7.69
CA ARG A 57 -2.26 8.49 8.97
C ARG A 57 -1.15 7.56 9.42
N LYS A 58 -1.37 6.26 9.27
CA LYS A 58 -0.41 5.27 9.74
C LYS A 58 0.86 5.26 8.90
N PHE A 59 0.77 5.68 7.65
CA PHE A 59 1.92 5.79 6.77
C PHE A 59 2.50 7.20 6.73
N ASP A 60 1.84 8.13 7.41
CA ASP A 60 2.26 9.53 7.41
C ASP A 60 2.36 10.10 6.01
N VAL A 61 1.33 9.84 5.21
CA VAL A 61 1.22 10.37 3.86
C VAL A 61 -0.09 11.11 3.74
N HIS A 62 -0.22 11.94 2.71
CA HIS A 62 -1.37 12.81 2.55
C HIS A 62 -2.14 12.58 1.25
N SER A 63 -1.68 11.66 0.41
CA SER A 63 -2.36 11.43 -0.85
C SER A 63 -2.08 10.02 -1.33
N GLN A 64 -2.87 9.59 -2.28
CA GLN A 64 -2.69 8.28 -2.89
C GLN A 64 -1.32 8.18 -3.57
N GLN A 65 -0.91 9.25 -4.23
CA GLN A 65 0.36 9.24 -4.92
C GLN A 65 1.52 9.11 -3.95
N GLU A 66 1.43 9.79 -2.82
CA GLU A 66 2.47 9.67 -1.80
C GLU A 66 2.55 8.24 -1.27
N LEU A 67 1.40 7.61 -1.09
CA LEU A 67 1.37 6.24 -0.63
C LEU A 67 2.01 5.31 -1.66
N ILE A 68 1.67 5.49 -2.93
CA ILE A 68 2.25 4.68 -4.00
C ILE A 68 3.77 4.88 -4.03
N ASP A 69 4.21 6.12 -3.94
CA ASP A 69 5.63 6.41 -3.96
C ASP A 69 6.35 5.76 -2.80
N TYR A 70 5.72 5.76 -1.64
CA TYR A 70 6.29 5.12 -0.46
C TYR A 70 6.49 3.62 -0.72
N VAL A 71 5.48 2.96 -1.24
CA VAL A 71 5.54 1.52 -1.46
C VAL A 71 6.55 1.19 -2.56
N VAL A 72 6.62 2.02 -3.58
CA VAL A 72 7.60 1.81 -4.64
C VAL A 72 9.02 1.89 -4.08
N ARG A 73 9.27 2.87 -3.21
CA ARG A 73 10.58 2.97 -2.59
C ARG A 73 10.88 1.79 -1.68
N GLU A 74 9.85 1.31 -0.98
CA GLU A 74 10.01 0.13 -0.16
C GLU A 74 10.37 -1.09 -1.00
N ARG A 75 9.71 -1.24 -2.14
CA ARG A 75 10.01 -2.34 -3.02
C ARG A 75 11.47 -2.31 -3.47
N GLU A 76 11.93 -1.14 -3.82
CA GLU A 76 13.31 -0.99 -4.25
C GLU A 76 14.28 -1.29 -3.13
N SER A 77 13.92 -0.90 -1.93
CA SER A 77 14.74 -1.13 -0.78
C SER A 77 14.81 -2.62 -0.41
N LEU A 78 13.73 -3.34 -0.68
CA LEU A 78 13.66 -4.74 -0.35
C LEU A 78 14.20 -5.65 -1.44
N ALA A 79 14.51 -5.12 -2.58
CA ALA A 79 14.99 -5.93 -3.68
C ALA A 79 16.37 -6.48 -3.35
N PRO A 80 16.45 -7.74 -2.98
CA PRO A 80 17.73 -8.25 -2.50
C PRO A 80 18.79 -8.35 -3.57
N ASP A 81 18.38 -8.65 -4.77
CA ASP A 81 19.36 -8.82 -5.80
C ASP A 81 20.08 -7.54 -6.14
N ASP A 82 19.51 -6.41 -5.81
CA ASP A 82 20.22 -5.17 -6.06
C ASP A 82 21.51 -5.11 -5.29
N SER A 83 21.41 -5.26 -3.98
CA SER A 83 22.58 -5.17 -3.17
C SER A 83 23.47 -6.36 -3.38
N GLU A 84 22.88 -7.51 -3.64
CA GLU A 84 23.71 -8.67 -3.86
C GLU A 84 24.53 -8.57 -5.10
N ARG A 85 23.95 -8.03 -6.13
CA ARG A 85 24.71 -7.83 -7.34
C ARG A 85 25.88 -6.91 -7.10
N LEU A 86 25.65 -5.89 -6.32
CA LEU A 86 26.72 -4.97 -6.03
C LEU A 86 27.80 -5.62 -5.23
N LEU A 87 27.40 -6.42 -4.29
CA LEU A 87 28.35 -7.10 -3.45
C LEU A 87 29.05 -8.21 -4.20
N GLY A 88 28.26 -8.93 -4.93
CA GLY A 88 28.79 -10.06 -5.62
C GLY A 88 29.83 -9.70 -6.62
N THR A 89 29.87 -8.51 -6.93
CA THR A 89 30.86 -8.12 -7.91
C THR A 89 32.04 -7.49 -7.28
#